data_6d987275dba2fea35d665dded4d1c653
#
_entry.id   6d987275dba2fea35d665dded4d1c653
#
_cell.length_a   1.000
_cell.length_b   1.000
_cell.length_c   1.000
_cell.angle_alpha   90.00
_cell.angle_beta   90.00
_cell.angle_gamma   90.00
#
_symmetry.space_group_name_H-M   'P 1'
#
loop_
_entity.id
_entity.type
_entity.pdbx_description
1 polymer ?
#
loop_
_entity_poly.entity_id
_entity_poly.type
_entity_poly.pdbx_seq_one_letter_code
_entity_poly.pdbx_strand_id
1 'polypeptide(L)'
;MIRFWGQSKFSVNPLKPVGCELFLREKIGDSWVLPDDFAQFPPQQIADLLLQTVSVLSKNFKNVSINLDPEQFIDPEFCAVLSEVKNQLLPITLEVELTEHASKFPVNSSEIQTAAKHFFEAGIDLIMDDVGSGSNQIDRTLLLNPYISEYKFAIQNFRKTRSLTSIIH
;
A
#
# COMPACT_ATOMS: atom_id res chain seq x y z
N MET A 1 0.84 -20.62 -5.08
CA MET A 1 0.02 -19.86 -6.06
C MET A 1 -0.48 -18.60 -5.39
N ILE A 2 -0.36 -17.44 -6.05
CA ILE A 2 -0.83 -16.16 -5.50
C ILE A 2 -1.88 -15.51 -6.40
N ARG A 3 -2.69 -14.61 -5.83
CA ARG A 3 -3.63 -13.73 -6.54
C ARG A 3 -3.88 -12.45 -5.75
N PHE A 4 -4.42 -11.42 -6.41
CA PHE A 4 -4.97 -10.26 -5.72
C PHE A 4 -6.48 -10.40 -5.45
N TRP A 5 -6.88 -9.94 -4.27
CA TRP A 5 -8.27 -9.62 -3.94
C TRP A 5 -8.43 -8.10 -3.96
N GLY A 6 -9.49 -7.62 -4.60
CA GLY A 6 -9.73 -6.19 -4.72
C GLY A 6 -10.76 -5.70 -3.72
N GLN A 7 -10.46 -4.58 -3.07
CA GLN A 7 -11.40 -3.79 -2.28
C GLN A 7 -11.61 -2.44 -2.93
N SER A 8 -12.86 -2.12 -3.29
CA SER A 8 -13.17 -0.85 -3.95
C SER A 8 -12.98 0.34 -3.01
N LYS A 9 -12.30 1.37 -3.51
CA LYS A 9 -12.22 2.71 -2.91
C LYS A 9 -13.39 3.55 -3.43
N PHE A 10 -14.00 4.35 -2.56
CA PHE A 10 -15.15 5.17 -2.91
C PHE A 10 -14.89 6.65 -2.63
N SER A 11 -15.32 7.52 -3.54
CA SER A 11 -15.48 8.93 -3.22
C SER A 11 -16.75 9.13 -2.37
N VAL A 12 -16.73 10.13 -1.49
CA VAL A 12 -17.87 10.41 -0.60
C VAL A 12 -18.93 11.28 -1.28
N ASN A 13 -18.51 12.17 -2.18
CA ASN A 13 -19.42 13.10 -2.84
C ASN A 13 -19.04 13.31 -4.34
N PRO A 14 -19.79 12.73 -5.27
CA PRO A 14 -20.85 11.73 -5.10
C PRO A 14 -20.30 10.37 -4.67
N LEU A 15 -21.11 9.55 -4.03
CA LEU A 15 -20.73 8.19 -3.67
C LEU A 15 -20.59 7.34 -4.94
N LYS A 16 -19.35 7.03 -5.32
CA LYS A 16 -19.03 6.19 -6.47
C LYS A 16 -17.69 5.49 -6.30
N PRO A 17 -17.50 4.31 -6.89
CA PRO A 17 -16.18 3.68 -6.89
C PRO A 17 -15.20 4.54 -7.71
N VAL A 18 -14.01 4.77 -7.14
CA VAL A 18 -12.94 5.56 -7.77
C VAL A 18 -11.68 4.78 -8.01
N GLY A 19 -11.44 3.72 -7.25
CA GLY A 19 -10.25 2.90 -7.33
C GLY A 19 -10.43 1.55 -6.67
N CYS A 20 -9.35 0.80 -6.61
CA CYS A 20 -9.32 -0.53 -6.01
C CYS A 20 -7.99 -0.73 -5.26
N GLU A 21 -8.07 -1.12 -4.00
CA GLU A 21 -6.92 -1.61 -3.24
C GLU A 21 -6.79 -3.12 -3.44
N LEU A 22 -5.59 -3.58 -3.76
CA LEU A 22 -5.30 -4.97 -4.11
C LEU A 22 -4.52 -5.65 -2.99
N PHE A 23 -5.14 -6.63 -2.37
CA PHE A 23 -4.57 -7.42 -1.28
C PHE A 23 -4.04 -8.76 -1.80
N LEU A 24 -2.76 -9.00 -1.66
CA LEU A 24 -2.14 -10.27 -2.03
C LEU A 24 -2.71 -11.40 -1.16
N ARG A 25 -3.02 -12.52 -1.80
CA ARG A 25 -3.44 -13.76 -1.16
C ARG A 25 -2.64 -14.92 -1.70
N GLU A 26 -2.28 -15.84 -0.81
CA GLU A 26 -1.60 -17.08 -1.14
C GLU A 26 -2.55 -18.26 -0.94
N LYS A 27 -2.47 -19.23 -1.85
CA LYS A 27 -3.23 -20.48 -1.73
C LYS A 27 -2.46 -21.50 -0.92
N ILE A 28 -2.99 -21.87 0.25
CA ILE A 28 -2.49 -22.95 1.10
C ILE A 28 -3.59 -24.01 1.21
N GLY A 29 -3.34 -25.20 0.67
CA GLY A 29 -4.38 -26.22 0.53
C GLY A 29 -5.53 -25.71 -0.32
N ASP A 30 -6.75 -25.75 0.24
CA ASP A 30 -7.97 -25.25 -0.42
C ASP A 30 -8.33 -23.81 -0.03
N SER A 31 -7.55 -23.17 0.84
CA SER A 31 -7.84 -21.85 1.38
C SER A 31 -6.95 -20.76 0.75
N TRP A 32 -7.50 -19.55 0.65
CA TRP A 32 -6.77 -18.36 0.31
C TRP A 32 -6.54 -17.55 1.56
N VAL A 33 -5.29 -17.36 1.93
CA VAL A 33 -4.88 -16.69 3.17
C VAL A 33 -4.01 -15.47 2.87
N LEU A 34 -3.81 -14.63 3.88
CA LEU A 34 -2.78 -13.61 3.85
C LEU A 34 -1.41 -14.31 3.91
N PRO A 35 -0.44 -13.97 3.05
CA PRO A 35 0.89 -14.54 3.17
C PRO A 35 1.52 -14.23 4.52
N ASP A 36 2.20 -15.20 5.11
CA ASP A 36 2.99 -15.00 6.34
C ASP A 36 4.28 -14.22 6.05
N ASP A 37 4.73 -14.26 4.80
CA ASP A 37 5.94 -13.59 4.33
C ASP A 37 5.72 -13.03 2.92
N PHE A 38 5.60 -11.71 2.83
CA PHE A 38 5.44 -11.04 1.55
C PHE A 38 6.76 -10.96 0.76
N ALA A 39 7.92 -10.93 1.45
CA ALA A 39 9.22 -10.83 0.82
C ALA A 39 9.64 -12.10 0.05
N GLN A 40 8.92 -13.21 0.23
CA GLN A 40 9.14 -14.44 -0.56
C GLN A 40 8.76 -14.29 -2.05
N PHE A 41 7.98 -13.26 -2.40
CA PHE A 41 7.51 -13.08 -3.78
C PHE A 41 8.41 -12.09 -4.52
N PRO A 42 9.10 -12.52 -5.61
CA PRO A 42 9.94 -11.64 -6.39
C PRO A 42 9.14 -10.44 -6.96
N PRO A 43 9.76 -9.25 -7.08
CA PRO A 43 9.13 -8.06 -7.64
C PRO A 43 8.46 -8.29 -8.99
N GLN A 44 9.11 -9.01 -9.90
CA GLN A 44 8.56 -9.33 -11.23
C GLN A 44 7.28 -10.17 -11.14
N GLN A 45 7.20 -11.11 -10.20
CA GLN A 45 5.98 -11.93 -10.02
C GLN A 45 4.79 -11.09 -9.57
N ILE A 46 5.04 -10.12 -8.69
CA ILE A 46 4.00 -9.17 -8.23
C ILE A 46 3.57 -8.27 -9.39
N ALA A 47 4.52 -7.78 -10.18
CA ALA A 47 4.26 -6.95 -11.34
C ALA A 47 3.40 -7.67 -12.40
N ASP A 48 3.76 -8.89 -12.76
CA ASP A 48 3.03 -9.70 -13.73
C ASP A 48 1.60 -9.98 -13.25
N LEU A 49 1.45 -10.30 -11.96
CA LEU A 49 0.15 -10.51 -11.33
C LEU A 49 -0.70 -9.23 -11.32
N LEU A 50 -0.07 -8.08 -11.08
CA LEU A 50 -0.73 -6.78 -11.11
C LEU A 50 -1.28 -6.46 -12.49
N LEU A 51 -0.48 -6.62 -13.55
CA LEU A 51 -0.91 -6.43 -14.94
C LEU A 51 -2.09 -7.34 -15.30
N GLN A 52 -2.00 -8.64 -14.96
CA GLN A 52 -3.08 -9.59 -15.18
C GLN A 52 -4.36 -9.18 -14.43
N THR A 53 -4.23 -8.77 -13.18
CA THR A 53 -5.38 -8.38 -12.35
C THR A 53 -6.05 -7.13 -12.91
N VAL A 54 -5.29 -6.10 -13.22
CA VAL A 54 -5.84 -4.82 -13.72
C VAL A 54 -6.51 -5.01 -15.08
N SER A 55 -6.04 -5.91 -15.92
CA SER A 55 -6.65 -6.20 -17.23
C SER A 55 -8.12 -6.62 -17.17
N VAL A 56 -8.55 -7.18 -16.03
CA VAL A 56 -9.94 -7.64 -15.79
C VAL A 56 -10.75 -6.73 -14.86
N LEU A 57 -10.13 -5.68 -14.31
CA LEU A 57 -10.83 -4.72 -13.46
C LEU A 57 -11.77 -3.80 -14.27
N SER A 58 -12.68 -3.16 -13.56
CA SER A 58 -13.56 -2.16 -14.15
C SER A 58 -12.78 -0.99 -14.72
N LYS A 59 -13.06 -0.64 -15.97
CA LYS A 59 -12.49 0.55 -16.64
C LYS A 59 -12.90 1.88 -15.99
N ASN A 60 -13.81 1.85 -15.02
CA ASN A 60 -14.24 3.03 -14.29
C ASN A 60 -13.29 3.38 -13.12
N PHE A 61 -12.40 2.49 -12.74
CA PHE A 61 -11.39 2.79 -11.73
C PHE A 61 -10.34 3.75 -12.29
N LYS A 62 -9.99 4.74 -11.48
CA LYS A 62 -8.97 5.73 -11.80
C LYS A 62 -7.61 5.34 -11.27
N ASN A 63 -7.60 4.61 -10.16
CA ASN A 63 -6.39 4.15 -9.51
C ASN A 63 -6.50 2.71 -9.00
N VAL A 64 -5.36 2.10 -8.85
CA VAL A 64 -5.18 0.84 -8.13
C VAL A 64 -4.01 0.99 -7.17
N SER A 65 -4.14 0.47 -5.96
CA SER A 65 -3.04 0.44 -5.00
C SER A 65 -2.65 -0.98 -4.62
N ILE A 66 -1.37 -1.17 -4.33
CA ILE A 66 -0.81 -2.38 -3.76
C ILE A 66 -0.06 -2.06 -2.47
N ASN A 67 -0.08 -3.00 -1.55
CA ASN A 67 0.59 -2.89 -0.26
C ASN A 67 2.03 -3.42 -0.37
N LEU A 68 3.01 -2.67 0.12
CA LEU A 68 4.39 -3.10 0.30
C LEU A 68 4.78 -2.99 1.77
N ASP A 69 5.31 -4.08 2.32
CA ASP A 69 5.96 -4.04 3.62
C ASP A 69 7.29 -3.27 3.55
N PRO A 70 7.79 -2.72 4.66
CA PRO A 70 9.01 -1.90 4.64
C PRO A 70 10.20 -2.55 3.94
N GLU A 71 10.38 -3.86 4.03
CA GLU A 71 11.46 -4.60 3.38
C GLU A 71 11.32 -4.60 1.84
N GLN A 72 10.10 -4.79 1.35
CA GLN A 72 9.80 -4.72 -0.09
C GLN A 72 9.91 -3.27 -0.59
N PHE A 73 9.47 -2.31 0.25
CA PHE A 73 9.48 -0.89 -0.10
C PHE A 73 10.88 -0.34 -0.33
N ILE A 74 11.87 -0.79 0.46
CA ILE A 74 13.27 -0.34 0.30
C ILE A 74 14.04 -1.10 -0.77
N ASP A 75 13.50 -2.21 -1.29
CA ASP A 75 14.13 -2.95 -2.37
C ASP A 75 14.02 -2.15 -3.69
N PRO A 76 15.16 -1.71 -4.27
CA PRO A 76 15.14 -0.91 -5.49
C PRO A 76 14.55 -1.62 -6.70
N GLU A 77 14.53 -2.96 -6.69
CA GLU A 77 13.93 -3.75 -7.75
C GLU A 77 12.41 -3.56 -7.78
N PHE A 78 11.73 -3.45 -6.63
CA PHE A 78 10.30 -3.12 -6.60
C PHE A 78 10.01 -1.78 -7.26
N CYS A 79 10.77 -0.73 -6.94
CA CYS A 79 10.58 0.57 -7.55
C CYS A 79 10.81 0.52 -9.08
N ALA A 80 11.86 -0.17 -9.54
CA ALA A 80 12.16 -0.30 -10.96
C ALA A 80 11.04 -1.03 -11.73
N VAL A 81 10.64 -2.20 -11.26
CA VAL A 81 9.62 -3.02 -11.92
C VAL A 81 8.24 -2.34 -11.90
N LEU A 82 7.86 -1.72 -10.78
CA LEU A 82 6.58 -1.02 -10.67
C LEU A 82 6.55 0.26 -11.54
N SER A 83 7.69 0.90 -11.76
CA SER A 83 7.80 2.03 -12.70
C SER A 83 7.51 1.60 -14.15
N GLU A 84 7.92 0.41 -14.54
CA GLU A 84 7.60 -0.15 -15.87
C GLU A 84 6.11 -0.52 -15.98
N VAL A 85 5.58 -1.16 -14.94
CA VAL A 85 4.16 -1.54 -14.85
C VAL A 85 3.26 -0.31 -14.92
N LYS A 86 3.56 0.75 -14.18
CA LYS A 86 2.80 2.00 -14.18
C LYS A 86 2.50 2.52 -15.58
N ASN A 87 3.50 2.48 -16.47
CA ASN A 87 3.33 2.96 -17.86
C ASN A 87 2.37 2.08 -18.67
N GLN A 88 2.29 0.79 -18.33
CA GLN A 88 1.40 -0.17 -19.00
C GLN A 88 -0.04 -0.10 -18.47
N LEU A 89 -0.24 0.45 -17.27
CA LEU A 89 -1.57 0.56 -16.64
C LEU A 89 -2.37 1.77 -17.12
N LEU A 90 -1.77 2.71 -17.83
CA LEU A 90 -2.45 3.93 -18.25
C LEU A 90 -3.79 3.63 -18.96
N PRO A 91 -4.89 4.36 -18.67
CA PRO A 91 -4.96 5.59 -17.85
C PRO A 91 -5.16 5.37 -16.33
N ILE A 92 -5.01 4.15 -15.83
CA ILE A 92 -5.15 3.85 -14.40
C ILE A 92 -3.84 4.25 -13.69
N THR A 93 -3.95 5.04 -12.63
CA THR A 93 -2.81 5.41 -11.79
C THR A 93 -2.44 4.26 -10.86
N LEU A 94 -1.15 3.93 -10.78
CA LEU A 94 -0.61 3.00 -9.78
C LEU A 94 -0.24 3.77 -8.52
N GLU A 95 -0.72 3.28 -7.38
CA GLU A 95 -0.40 3.77 -6.06
C GLU A 95 0.30 2.66 -5.26
N VAL A 96 1.27 3.01 -4.43
CA VAL A 96 1.95 2.10 -3.51
C VAL A 96 1.63 2.51 -2.08
N GLU A 97 1.15 1.57 -1.29
CA GLU A 97 0.83 1.76 0.12
C GLU A 97 1.94 1.18 0.99
N LEU A 98 2.60 2.04 1.78
CA LEU A 98 3.57 1.60 2.78
C LEU A 98 2.83 1.16 4.03
N THR A 99 2.90 -0.14 4.35
CA THR A 99 2.22 -0.72 5.50
C THR A 99 2.89 -0.30 6.83
N GLU A 100 2.12 -0.39 7.93
CA GLU A 100 2.60 -0.16 9.29
C GLU A 100 3.32 -1.38 9.89
N HIS A 101 3.42 -2.48 9.16
CA HIS A 101 4.00 -3.72 9.65
C HIS A 101 5.45 -3.54 10.12
N ALA A 102 5.80 -4.25 11.18
CA ALA A 102 7.18 -4.32 11.63
C ALA A 102 7.98 -5.19 10.66
N SER A 103 9.12 -4.68 10.23
CA SER A 103 10.06 -5.43 9.40
C SER A 103 10.65 -6.61 10.16
N LYS A 104 10.88 -7.72 9.46
CA LYS A 104 11.62 -8.88 10.01
C LYS A 104 13.09 -8.55 10.23
N PHE A 105 13.64 -7.67 9.40
CA PHE A 105 15.01 -7.16 9.49
C PHE A 105 14.99 -5.67 9.81
N PRO A 106 16.04 -5.15 10.47
CA PRO A 106 16.13 -3.72 10.73
C PRO A 106 16.12 -2.91 9.42
N VAL A 107 15.08 -2.09 9.25
CA VAL A 107 14.98 -1.11 8.16
C VAL A 107 15.10 0.28 8.80
N ASN A 108 16.11 1.03 8.42
CA ASN A 108 16.34 2.34 8.99
C ASN A 108 15.55 3.45 8.24
N SER A 109 15.37 4.57 8.93
CA SER A 109 14.58 5.69 8.42
C SER A 109 15.15 6.30 7.13
N SER A 110 16.47 6.26 6.93
CA SER A 110 17.10 6.80 5.71
C SER A 110 16.88 5.90 4.50
N GLU A 111 16.80 4.59 4.68
CA GLU A 111 16.45 3.65 3.60
C GLU A 111 15.02 3.86 3.14
N ILE A 112 14.08 3.97 4.09
CA ILE A 112 12.67 4.27 3.79
C ILE A 112 12.54 5.61 3.07
N GLN A 113 13.24 6.65 3.53
CA GLN A 113 13.20 7.97 2.89
C GLN A 113 13.77 7.94 1.48
N THR A 114 14.88 7.23 1.27
CA THR A 114 15.48 7.07 -0.05
C THR A 114 14.54 6.34 -1.00
N ALA A 115 13.91 5.27 -0.55
CA ALA A 115 12.93 4.54 -1.35
C ALA A 115 11.71 5.41 -1.69
N ALA A 116 11.16 6.14 -0.72
CA ALA A 116 10.05 7.06 -0.95
C ALA A 116 10.38 8.13 -2.00
N LYS A 117 11.59 8.67 -1.95
CA LYS A 117 12.07 9.60 -2.97
C LYS A 117 12.13 8.96 -4.36
N HIS A 118 12.63 7.73 -4.48
CA HIS A 118 12.70 7.02 -5.76
C HIS A 118 11.31 6.75 -6.35
N PHE A 119 10.35 6.29 -5.56
CA PHE A 119 8.96 6.13 -6.01
C PHE A 119 8.35 7.45 -6.46
N PHE A 120 8.55 8.52 -5.69
CA PHE A 120 8.08 9.86 -6.02
C PHE A 120 8.68 10.35 -7.35
N GLU A 121 10.00 10.22 -7.55
CA GLU A 121 10.70 10.60 -8.78
C GLU A 121 10.27 9.76 -9.98
N ALA A 122 9.90 8.48 -9.74
CA ALA A 122 9.30 7.62 -10.75
C ALA A 122 7.84 7.99 -11.07
N GLY A 123 7.24 8.93 -10.32
CA GLY A 123 5.85 9.38 -10.48
C GLY A 123 4.85 8.31 -10.08
N ILE A 124 5.17 7.51 -9.06
CA ILE A 124 4.26 6.58 -8.38
C ILE A 124 3.74 7.25 -7.13
N ASP A 125 2.42 7.34 -6.99
CA ASP A 125 1.79 7.93 -5.83
C ASP A 125 1.99 7.04 -4.61
N LEU A 126 2.42 7.64 -3.49
CA LEU A 126 2.65 6.94 -2.24
C LEU A 126 1.56 7.22 -1.23
N ILE A 127 1.07 6.16 -0.62
CA ILE A 127 0.09 6.19 0.46
C ILE A 127 0.75 5.66 1.74
N MET A 128 0.61 6.37 2.84
CA MET A 128 0.99 5.85 4.15
C MET A 128 -0.22 5.25 4.83
N ASP A 129 -0.17 3.94 5.06
CA ASP A 129 -1.28 3.21 5.68
C ASP A 129 -1.23 3.25 7.20
N ASP A 130 -2.41 3.20 7.83
CA ASP A 130 -2.65 3.14 9.28
C ASP A 130 -1.76 4.10 10.09
N VAL A 131 -1.72 5.38 9.69
CA VAL A 131 -0.93 6.42 10.36
C VAL A 131 -1.24 6.49 11.86
N GLY A 132 -0.18 6.48 12.67
CA GLY A 132 -0.24 6.39 14.13
C GLY A 132 -0.23 4.97 14.69
N SER A 133 -0.12 3.95 13.82
CA SER A 133 -0.02 2.54 14.20
C SER A 133 1.32 1.93 13.79
N GLY A 134 1.68 0.83 14.43
CA GLY A 134 2.87 0.05 14.09
C GLY A 134 4.11 0.90 13.88
N SER A 135 4.73 0.76 12.71
CA SER A 135 5.90 1.53 12.29
C SER A 135 5.58 2.91 11.72
N ASN A 136 4.30 3.21 11.37
CA ASN A 136 3.88 4.48 10.78
C ASN A 136 3.55 5.53 11.85
N GLN A 137 4.49 5.72 12.80
CA GLN A 137 4.42 6.73 13.84
C GLN A 137 4.70 8.14 13.29
N ILE A 138 4.46 9.15 14.14
CA ILE A 138 4.56 10.57 13.75
C ILE A 138 5.93 10.94 13.15
N ASP A 139 7.02 10.40 13.69
CA ASP A 139 8.38 10.70 13.20
C ASP A 139 8.57 10.23 11.76
N ARG A 140 8.11 9.00 11.44
CA ARG A 140 8.14 8.47 10.07
C ARG A 140 7.21 9.29 9.17
N THR A 141 6.03 9.65 9.65
CA THR A 141 5.07 10.48 8.91
C THR A 141 5.68 11.82 8.52
N LEU A 142 6.31 12.51 9.47
CA LEU A 142 6.97 13.80 9.21
C LEU A 142 8.15 13.65 8.24
N LEU A 143 8.95 12.60 8.37
CA LEU A 143 10.10 12.32 7.51
C LEU A 143 9.67 12.10 6.05
N LEU A 144 8.57 11.39 5.83
CA LEU A 144 8.09 11.01 4.50
C LEU A 144 7.12 12.00 3.88
N ASN A 145 6.62 12.97 4.65
CA ASN A 145 5.61 13.94 4.21
C ASN A 145 5.88 14.58 2.82
N PRO A 146 7.15 14.89 2.42
CA PRO A 146 7.40 15.46 1.09
C PRO A 146 7.07 14.53 -0.08
N TYR A 147 6.93 13.23 0.16
CA TYR A 147 6.77 12.18 -0.87
C TYR A 147 5.40 11.51 -0.83
N ILE A 148 4.59 11.74 0.23
CA ILE A 148 3.31 11.07 0.44
C ILE A 148 2.18 11.86 -0.20
N SER A 149 1.37 11.18 -1.01
CA SER A 149 0.18 11.73 -1.67
C SER A 149 -1.08 11.59 -0.81
N GLU A 150 -1.17 10.54 0.00
CA GLU A 150 -2.36 10.23 0.81
C GLU A 150 -1.97 9.59 2.15
N TYR A 151 -2.73 9.92 3.18
CA TYR A 151 -2.62 9.31 4.52
C TYR A 151 -3.92 8.59 4.85
N LYS A 152 -3.81 7.31 5.22
CA LYS A 152 -4.93 6.51 5.71
C LYS A 152 -4.88 6.41 7.24
N PHE A 153 -6.04 6.57 7.87
CA PHE A 153 -6.17 6.49 9.32
C PHE A 153 -7.17 5.41 9.69
N ALA A 154 -6.73 4.42 10.48
CA ALA A 154 -7.63 3.40 11.02
C ALA A 154 -8.46 3.97 12.16
N ILE A 155 -9.73 4.26 11.91
CA ILE A 155 -10.67 4.84 12.91
C ILE A 155 -10.76 3.96 14.17
N GLN A 156 -10.67 2.63 14.02
CA GLN A 156 -10.66 1.69 15.15
C GLN A 156 -9.48 1.92 16.11
N ASN A 157 -8.34 2.41 15.62
CA ASN A 157 -7.15 2.66 16.45
C ASN A 157 -7.37 3.89 17.35
N PHE A 158 -8.15 4.89 16.90
CA PHE A 158 -8.53 6.04 17.72
C PHE A 158 -9.53 5.70 18.83
N ARG A 159 -10.34 4.64 18.66
CA ARG A 159 -11.31 4.21 19.68
C ARG A 159 -10.66 3.49 20.87
N LYS A 160 -9.49 2.87 20.69
CA LYS A 160 -8.75 2.18 21.77
C LYS A 160 -8.05 3.15 22.71
N THR A 161 -7.73 4.37 22.28
CA THR A 161 -7.01 5.39 23.05
C THR A 161 -7.91 6.37 23.79
N ARG A 162 -9.21 6.41 23.51
CA ARG A 162 -10.19 7.22 24.23
C ARG A 162 -11.16 6.30 24.97
N SER A 163 -10.89 6.04 26.23
CA SER A 163 -11.95 5.71 27.18
C SER A 163 -12.91 6.92 27.20
N LEU A 164 -14.13 6.74 26.72
CA LEU A 164 -15.18 7.75 26.60
C LEU A 164 -15.76 8.20 27.98
N THR A 165 -14.98 8.11 29.06
CA THR A 165 -15.43 8.37 30.42
C THR A 165 -15.05 9.76 30.98
N SER A 166 -14.55 10.69 30.14
CA SER A 166 -14.11 11.99 30.66
C SER A 166 -14.60 13.23 29.89
N ILE A 167 -15.75 13.15 29.21
CA ILE A 167 -16.38 14.35 28.63
C ILE A 167 -17.89 14.35 28.98
N ILE A 168 -18.21 14.26 30.24
CA ILE A 168 -19.50 14.76 30.79
C ILE A 168 -19.19 15.23 32.21
N HIS A 169 -18.72 16.46 32.32
CA HIS A 169 -18.93 17.34 33.46
C HIS A 169 -18.87 18.78 32.99
#